data_570527fb38ee2a6626b69f1a1bf1b4a8
#
_entry.id   570527fb38ee2a6626b69f1a1bf1b4a8
#
_cell.length_a   1.000
_cell.length_b   1.000
_cell.length_c   1.000
_cell.angle_alpha   90.00
_cell.angle_beta   90.00
_cell.angle_gamma   90.00
#
_symmetry.space_group_name_H-M   'P 1'
#
loop_
_entity.id
_entity.type
_entity.pdbx_description
1 polymer ?
#
loop_
_entity_poly.entity_id
_entity_poly.type
_entity_poly.pdbx_seq_one_letter_code
_entity_poly.pdbx_strand_id
1 'polypeptide(L)'
;MRNPRHPLSELLTQRHSCRAFLDEPVPLSDIRHILQAARRAPSGANLQPGMFHIYTGEPLAEITAQLALIAQQPPEEELYSYFPRPMPVHLKQRQREAGYALYQALDIHKRDIEGRRRQFAANYRFFDAPVGIVVTLHREMGAGCFMDLGMALMSFFLSAQELGYGTCGIGALANYGRAIHQLLALPEQETVICGIALGRPDMTAAVNGFRTARAPAEEYSTLHGFTDREDGI
;
A
#
# COMPACT_ATOMS: atom_id res chain seq x y z
N MET A 1 -15.68 26.50 -17.81
CA MET A 1 -14.19 26.50 -17.98
C MET A 1 -13.62 25.38 -17.11
N ARG A 2 -12.76 24.48 -17.65
CA ARG A 2 -12.11 23.44 -16.80
C ARG A 2 -11.11 24.15 -15.89
N ASN A 3 -11.28 24.02 -14.58
CA ASN A 3 -10.32 24.47 -13.58
C ASN A 3 -8.92 23.91 -13.94
N PRO A 4 -7.83 24.71 -13.97
CA PRO A 4 -6.51 24.19 -14.27
C PRO A 4 -6.21 23.06 -13.28
N ARG A 5 -5.86 21.88 -13.82
CA ARG A 5 -5.54 20.72 -12.96
C ARG A 5 -4.29 21.07 -12.15
N HIS A 6 -4.43 21.08 -10.85
CA HIS A 6 -3.28 21.23 -9.96
C HIS A 6 -2.37 19.99 -10.08
N PRO A 7 -1.04 20.15 -10.08
CA PRO A 7 -0.10 19.03 -10.16
C PRO A 7 -0.39 17.92 -9.14
N LEU A 8 -0.79 18.27 -7.92
CA LEU A 8 -1.21 17.31 -6.89
C LEU A 8 -2.41 16.47 -7.31
N SER A 9 -3.42 17.07 -7.95
CA SER A 9 -4.60 16.33 -8.43
C SER A 9 -4.23 15.29 -9.49
N GLU A 10 -3.24 15.57 -10.32
CA GLU A 10 -2.72 14.62 -11.32
C GLU A 10 -2.02 13.44 -10.63
N LEU A 11 -1.12 13.70 -9.68
CA LEU A 11 -0.44 12.66 -8.90
C LEU A 11 -1.44 11.75 -8.18
N LEU A 12 -2.45 12.33 -7.52
CA LEU A 12 -3.51 11.60 -6.84
C LEU A 12 -4.32 10.71 -7.79
N THR A 13 -4.59 11.21 -9.02
CA THR A 13 -5.35 10.47 -10.05
C THR A 13 -4.52 9.34 -10.67
N GLN A 14 -3.24 9.60 -10.94
CA GLN A 14 -2.34 8.65 -11.58
C GLN A 14 -1.89 7.54 -10.62
N ARG A 15 -1.69 7.89 -9.33
CA ARG A 15 -1.23 6.93 -8.33
C ARG A 15 -2.20 5.75 -8.21
N HIS A 16 -1.69 4.56 -8.39
CA HIS A 16 -2.39 3.29 -8.18
C HIS A 16 -1.45 2.25 -7.56
N SER A 17 -1.98 1.11 -7.18
CA SER A 17 -1.18 -0.01 -6.69
C SER A 17 -0.57 -0.76 -7.87
N CYS A 18 0.72 -0.54 -8.15
CA CYS A 18 1.47 -1.25 -9.16
C CYS A 18 1.80 -2.66 -8.69
N ARG A 19 1.63 -3.64 -9.57
CA ARG A 19 1.86 -5.07 -9.26
C ARG A 19 2.67 -5.80 -10.33
N ALA A 20 3.34 -5.04 -11.18
CA ALA A 20 4.35 -5.49 -12.11
C ALA A 20 5.38 -4.37 -12.27
N PHE A 21 6.64 -4.71 -12.20
CA PHE A 21 7.74 -3.76 -12.18
C PHE A 21 8.80 -4.19 -13.19
N LEU A 22 9.54 -3.22 -13.73
CA LEU A 22 10.74 -3.46 -14.51
C LEU A 22 11.89 -3.81 -13.56
N ASP A 23 12.80 -4.64 -14.02
CA ASP A 23 14.04 -4.97 -13.30
C ASP A 23 15.07 -3.85 -13.46
N GLU A 24 14.72 -2.69 -12.90
CA GLU A 24 15.55 -1.49 -12.91
C GLU A 24 15.88 -1.07 -11.48
N PRO A 25 17.16 -0.87 -11.14
CA PRO A 25 17.53 -0.47 -9.78
C PRO A 25 16.98 0.92 -9.44
N VAL A 26 16.60 1.11 -8.19
CA VAL A 26 16.18 2.40 -7.64
C VAL A 26 17.38 3.06 -6.95
N PRO A 27 17.85 4.25 -7.37
CA PRO A 27 18.97 4.92 -6.75
C PRO A 27 18.72 5.25 -5.27
N LEU A 28 19.75 5.12 -4.43
CA LEU A 28 19.66 5.46 -3.00
C LEU A 28 19.26 6.93 -2.77
N SER A 29 19.64 7.84 -3.68
CA SER A 29 19.23 9.25 -3.63
C SER A 29 17.72 9.41 -3.68
N ASP A 30 17.06 8.63 -4.56
CA ASP A 30 15.61 8.68 -4.75
C ASP A 30 14.89 8.08 -3.54
N ILE A 31 15.40 6.96 -3.00
CA ILE A 31 14.90 6.38 -1.75
C ILE A 31 14.96 7.42 -0.62
N ARG A 32 16.09 8.11 -0.45
CA ARG A 32 16.25 9.15 0.56
C ARG A 32 15.28 10.32 0.36
N HIS A 33 15.09 10.74 -0.88
CA HIS A 33 14.14 11.80 -1.21
C HIS A 33 12.71 11.40 -0.82
N ILE A 34 12.27 10.20 -1.20
CA ILE A 34 10.94 9.67 -0.89
C ILE A 34 10.74 9.57 0.64
N LEU A 35 11.74 9.08 1.37
CA LEU A 35 11.68 9.00 2.84
C LEU A 35 11.60 10.38 3.51
N GLN A 36 12.34 11.36 2.99
CA GLN A 36 12.24 12.75 3.48
C GLN A 36 10.84 13.33 3.25
N ALA A 37 10.23 13.07 2.09
CA ALA A 37 8.87 13.48 1.80
C ALA A 37 7.87 12.80 2.76
N ALA A 38 8.01 11.50 3.03
CA ALA A 38 7.18 10.78 3.99
C ALA A 38 7.22 11.43 5.39
N ARG A 39 8.38 11.91 5.83
CA ARG A 39 8.55 12.59 7.13
C ARG A 39 7.98 14.00 7.19
N ARG A 40 7.53 14.57 6.06
CA ARG A 40 6.80 15.84 6.03
C ARG A 40 5.33 15.70 6.43
N ALA A 41 4.80 14.48 6.48
CA ALA A 41 3.44 14.25 6.98
C ALA A 41 3.28 14.76 8.42
N PRO A 42 2.16 15.39 8.75
CA PRO A 42 1.87 15.78 10.13
C PRO A 42 1.65 14.56 11.01
N SER A 43 1.88 14.71 12.32
CA SER A 43 1.58 13.69 13.31
C SER A 43 1.22 14.32 14.65
N GLY A 44 0.41 13.64 15.45
CA GLY A 44 0.06 14.09 16.79
C GLY A 44 1.32 14.34 17.62
N ALA A 45 1.42 15.52 18.26
CA ALA A 45 2.58 15.98 19.03
C ALA A 45 3.93 15.83 18.28
N ASN A 46 3.91 15.78 16.95
CA ASN A 46 5.08 15.56 16.10
C ASN A 46 5.84 14.24 16.40
N LEU A 47 5.10 13.19 16.76
CA LEU A 47 5.69 11.88 17.11
C LEU A 47 6.35 11.16 15.92
N GLN A 48 5.96 11.49 14.68
CA GLN A 48 6.54 10.96 13.44
C GLN A 48 6.66 9.42 13.43
N PRO A 49 5.55 8.69 13.65
CA PRO A 49 5.57 7.25 13.82
C PRO A 49 5.97 6.51 12.52
N GLY A 50 6.42 5.28 12.71
CA GLY A 50 6.77 4.35 11.66
C GLY A 50 8.25 4.32 11.32
N MET A 51 8.76 3.09 11.16
CA MET A 51 10.08 2.78 10.62
C MET A 51 9.91 2.10 9.27
N PHE A 52 10.85 2.34 8.36
CA PHE A 52 10.89 1.76 7.02
C PHE A 52 12.17 0.96 6.88
N HIS A 53 12.06 -0.37 6.87
CA HIS A 53 13.17 -1.30 6.64
C HIS A 53 13.21 -1.62 5.16
N ILE A 54 14.25 -1.17 4.45
CA ILE A 54 14.33 -1.15 2.99
C ILE A 54 15.33 -2.17 2.51
N TYR A 55 14.91 -3.02 1.61
CA TYR A 55 15.68 -4.12 1.06
C TYR A 55 15.73 -4.07 -0.45
N THR A 56 16.87 -4.38 -1.03
CA THR A 56 17.11 -4.49 -2.47
C THR A 56 18.19 -5.54 -2.73
N GLY A 57 18.32 -6.01 -3.97
CA GLY A 57 19.33 -6.98 -4.37
C GLY A 57 19.27 -8.30 -3.59
N GLU A 58 20.44 -8.84 -3.23
CA GLU A 58 20.56 -10.13 -2.54
C GLU A 58 19.78 -10.19 -1.22
N PRO A 59 19.85 -9.20 -0.31
CA PRO A 59 19.01 -9.19 0.91
C PRO A 59 17.51 -9.27 0.62
N LEU A 60 17.02 -8.61 -0.42
CA LEU A 60 15.61 -8.72 -0.80
C LEU A 60 15.27 -10.13 -1.31
N ALA A 61 16.14 -10.72 -2.13
CA ALA A 61 15.95 -12.07 -2.66
C ALA A 61 15.89 -13.11 -1.52
N GLU A 62 16.79 -13.01 -0.52
CA GLU A 62 16.78 -13.89 0.65
C GLU A 62 15.48 -13.76 1.45
N ILE A 63 15.05 -12.53 1.74
CA ILE A 63 13.83 -12.26 2.49
C ILE A 63 12.60 -12.80 1.73
N THR A 64 12.50 -12.55 0.43
CA THR A 64 11.35 -13.01 -0.37
C THR A 64 11.29 -14.54 -0.45
N ALA A 65 12.43 -15.23 -0.52
CA ALA A 65 12.49 -16.68 -0.45
C ALA A 65 11.93 -17.22 0.87
N GLN A 66 12.30 -16.61 2.01
CA GLN A 66 11.80 -17.00 3.33
C GLN A 66 10.32 -16.64 3.50
N LEU A 67 9.89 -15.48 3.04
CA LEU A 67 8.47 -15.07 3.08
C LEU A 67 7.59 -16.03 2.28
N ALA A 68 8.06 -16.53 1.14
CA ALA A 68 7.34 -17.51 0.34
C ALA A 68 7.12 -18.84 1.09
N LEU A 69 8.04 -19.24 1.97
CA LEU A 69 7.89 -20.42 2.85
C LEU A 69 6.94 -20.13 4.01
N ILE A 70 7.09 -18.98 4.67
CA ILE A 70 6.22 -18.54 5.76
C ILE A 70 4.76 -18.47 5.29
N ALA A 71 4.52 -17.94 4.09
CA ALA A 71 3.18 -17.79 3.53
C ALA A 71 2.47 -19.09 3.15
N GLN A 72 3.14 -20.24 3.20
CA GLN A 72 2.53 -21.56 3.08
C GLN A 72 1.90 -22.05 4.39
N GLN A 73 2.24 -21.43 5.51
CA GLN A 73 1.66 -21.74 6.81
C GLN A 73 0.31 -21.03 6.99
N PRO A 74 -0.56 -21.49 7.89
CA PRO A 74 -1.74 -20.74 8.28
C PRO A 74 -1.36 -19.33 8.79
N PRO A 75 -2.18 -18.29 8.51
CA PRO A 75 -1.95 -16.96 9.05
C PRO A 75 -1.87 -17.00 10.60
N GLU A 76 -1.02 -16.14 11.14
CA GLU A 76 -0.88 -15.93 12.57
C GLU A 76 -2.11 -15.18 13.14
N GLU A 77 -2.21 -15.15 14.47
CA GLU A 77 -3.14 -14.27 15.15
C GLU A 77 -2.86 -12.80 14.79
N GLU A 78 -3.91 -12.08 14.40
CA GLU A 78 -3.80 -10.69 14.00
C GLU A 78 -3.26 -9.80 15.13
N LEU A 79 -2.21 -9.05 14.87
CA LEU A 79 -1.67 -8.06 15.81
C LEU A 79 -2.54 -6.79 15.86
N TYR A 80 -3.31 -6.54 14.83
CA TYR A 80 -4.33 -5.48 14.75
C TYR A 80 -5.43 -5.88 13.77
N SER A 81 -6.64 -5.37 13.96
CA SER A 81 -7.76 -5.66 13.06
C SER A 81 -7.70 -4.73 11.84
N TYR A 82 -7.48 -5.31 10.64
CA TYR A 82 -7.49 -4.57 9.38
C TYR A 82 -8.93 -4.34 8.87
N PHE A 83 -9.81 -5.30 9.08
CA PHE A 83 -11.19 -5.24 8.61
C PHE A 83 -12.18 -5.25 9.76
N PRO A 84 -13.31 -4.50 9.65
CA PRO A 84 -14.37 -4.57 10.66
C PRO A 84 -15.01 -5.96 10.68
N ARG A 85 -15.39 -6.42 11.87
CA ARG A 85 -16.06 -7.71 12.11
C ARG A 85 -17.34 -7.51 12.93
N PRO A 86 -18.54 -7.70 12.33
CA PRO A 86 -18.79 -8.13 10.94
C PRO A 86 -18.50 -7.02 9.92
N MET A 87 -18.15 -7.44 8.70
CA MET A 87 -17.91 -6.50 7.59
C MET A 87 -19.24 -5.89 7.10
N PRO A 88 -19.44 -4.56 7.13
CA PRO A 88 -20.61 -3.91 6.57
C PRO A 88 -20.82 -4.22 5.09
N VAL A 89 -22.09 -4.31 4.66
CA VAL A 89 -22.46 -4.76 3.30
C VAL A 89 -21.80 -3.90 2.22
N HIS A 90 -21.86 -2.57 2.35
CA HIS A 90 -21.27 -1.63 1.37
C HIS A 90 -19.74 -1.76 1.28
N LEU A 91 -19.03 -1.99 2.39
CA LEU A 91 -17.58 -2.22 2.40
C LEU A 91 -17.23 -3.57 1.76
N LYS A 92 -18.03 -4.61 2.03
CA LYS A 92 -17.88 -5.92 1.40
C LYS A 92 -18.08 -5.86 -0.12
N GLN A 93 -19.00 -5.01 -0.58
CA GLN A 93 -19.24 -4.77 -2.00
C GLN A 93 -18.02 -4.11 -2.64
N ARG A 94 -17.49 -3.01 -2.07
CA ARG A 94 -16.26 -2.34 -2.55
C ARG A 94 -15.06 -3.28 -2.61
N GLN A 95 -14.89 -4.12 -1.58
CA GLN A 95 -13.83 -5.13 -1.55
C GLN A 95 -13.96 -6.13 -2.71
N ARG A 96 -15.19 -6.62 -2.98
CA ARG A 96 -15.47 -7.54 -4.09
C ARG A 96 -15.21 -6.91 -5.45
N GLU A 97 -15.68 -5.69 -5.67
CA GLU A 97 -15.50 -4.94 -6.92
C GLU A 97 -14.00 -4.74 -7.22
N ALA A 98 -13.23 -4.30 -6.23
CA ALA A 98 -11.78 -4.16 -6.38
C ALA A 98 -11.09 -5.50 -6.69
N GLY A 99 -11.49 -6.58 -6.02
CA GLY A 99 -10.96 -7.92 -6.27
C GLY A 99 -11.32 -8.44 -7.66
N TYR A 100 -12.55 -8.23 -8.11
CA TYR A 100 -12.97 -8.65 -9.46
C TYR A 100 -12.25 -7.87 -10.55
N ALA A 101 -12.08 -6.56 -10.40
CA ALA A 101 -11.33 -5.75 -11.36
C ALA A 101 -9.87 -6.22 -11.48
N LEU A 102 -9.22 -6.56 -10.37
CA LEU A 102 -7.88 -7.12 -10.37
C LEU A 102 -7.82 -8.47 -11.11
N TYR A 103 -8.71 -9.40 -10.78
CA TYR A 103 -8.71 -10.72 -11.41
C TYR A 103 -9.07 -10.65 -12.89
N GLN A 104 -9.96 -9.76 -13.28
CA GLN A 104 -10.29 -9.52 -14.68
C GLN A 104 -9.08 -8.97 -15.46
N ALA A 105 -8.34 -8.03 -14.88
CA ALA A 105 -7.11 -7.50 -15.50
C ALA A 105 -6.03 -8.56 -15.69
N LEU A 106 -6.03 -9.60 -14.86
CA LEU A 106 -5.08 -10.72 -14.89
C LEU A 106 -5.61 -11.95 -15.66
N ASP A 107 -6.79 -11.86 -16.26
CA ASP A 107 -7.50 -13.00 -16.88
C ASP A 107 -7.66 -14.21 -15.95
N ILE A 108 -7.83 -13.94 -14.64
CA ILE A 108 -8.04 -14.98 -13.62
C ILE A 108 -9.54 -15.21 -13.44
N HIS A 109 -10.05 -16.31 -13.95
CA HIS A 109 -11.46 -16.65 -13.86
C HIS A 109 -11.94 -16.86 -12.41
N LYS A 110 -13.27 -16.65 -12.19
CA LYS A 110 -13.87 -16.77 -10.86
C LYS A 110 -13.63 -18.14 -10.20
N ARG A 111 -13.50 -19.21 -10.95
CA ARG A 111 -13.27 -20.57 -10.47
C ARG A 111 -11.79 -20.98 -10.44
N ASP A 112 -10.89 -20.15 -10.94
CA ASP A 112 -9.45 -20.40 -10.91
C ASP A 112 -8.88 -20.07 -9.53
N ILE A 113 -9.03 -21.02 -8.61
CA ILE A 113 -8.54 -20.89 -7.23
C ILE A 113 -7.01 -20.78 -7.21
N GLU A 114 -6.33 -21.56 -8.05
CA GLU A 114 -4.86 -21.57 -8.10
C GLU A 114 -4.30 -20.25 -8.65
N GLY A 115 -4.90 -19.67 -9.68
CA GLY A 115 -4.54 -18.34 -10.18
C GLY A 115 -4.68 -17.26 -9.11
N ARG A 116 -5.76 -17.32 -8.31
CA ARG A 116 -5.97 -16.41 -7.18
C ARG A 116 -4.94 -16.60 -6.08
N ARG A 117 -4.60 -17.86 -5.75
CA ARG A 117 -3.57 -18.16 -4.76
C ARG A 117 -2.21 -17.64 -5.22
N ARG A 118 -1.83 -17.90 -6.49
CA ARG A 118 -0.59 -17.35 -7.07
C ARG A 118 -0.54 -15.82 -7.00
N GLN A 119 -1.64 -15.15 -7.37
CA GLN A 119 -1.73 -13.69 -7.30
C GLN A 119 -1.63 -13.18 -5.85
N PHE A 120 -2.26 -13.87 -4.90
CA PHE A 120 -2.14 -13.50 -3.49
C PHE A 120 -0.72 -13.72 -2.97
N ALA A 121 -0.08 -14.82 -3.34
CA ALA A 121 1.30 -15.13 -2.96
C ALA A 121 2.32 -14.11 -3.48
N ALA A 122 2.02 -13.39 -4.58
CA ALA A 122 2.88 -12.33 -5.10
C ALA A 122 3.09 -11.18 -4.09
N ASN A 123 2.19 -10.97 -3.13
CA ASN A 123 2.39 -10.01 -2.04
C ASN A 123 3.66 -10.31 -1.23
N TYR A 124 3.96 -11.58 -1.00
CA TYR A 124 5.12 -12.02 -0.19
C TYR A 124 6.43 -12.03 -0.97
N ARG A 125 6.37 -11.72 -2.26
CA ARG A 125 7.54 -11.43 -3.12
C ARG A 125 7.61 -9.96 -3.51
N PHE A 126 6.83 -9.09 -2.87
CA PHE A 126 6.73 -7.68 -3.23
C PHE A 126 6.44 -7.47 -4.72
N PHE A 127 5.67 -8.38 -5.35
CA PHE A 127 5.37 -8.37 -6.80
C PHE A 127 6.62 -8.33 -7.68
N ASP A 128 7.71 -8.93 -7.23
CA ASP A 128 9.02 -8.98 -7.87
C ASP A 128 9.62 -7.59 -8.15
N ALA A 129 9.26 -6.58 -7.35
CA ALA A 129 9.80 -5.23 -7.42
C ALA A 129 11.28 -5.21 -6.99
N PRO A 130 12.12 -4.32 -7.55
CA PRO A 130 13.54 -4.20 -7.18
C PRO A 130 13.77 -3.70 -5.76
N VAL A 131 12.75 -3.11 -5.12
CA VAL A 131 12.80 -2.67 -3.72
C VAL A 131 11.58 -3.17 -2.96
N GLY A 132 11.82 -3.91 -1.88
CA GLY A 132 10.84 -4.32 -0.90
C GLY A 132 11.05 -3.57 0.42
N ILE A 133 9.97 -3.10 1.03
CA ILE A 133 10.04 -2.33 2.27
C ILE A 133 9.10 -2.98 3.28
N VAL A 134 9.58 -3.22 4.50
CA VAL A 134 8.76 -3.59 5.65
C VAL A 134 8.56 -2.36 6.51
N VAL A 135 7.31 -2.03 6.78
CA VAL A 135 6.94 -0.88 7.61
C VAL A 135 6.50 -1.36 8.97
N THR A 136 7.08 -0.79 10.01
CA THR A 136 6.79 -1.11 11.39
C THR A 136 6.30 0.09 12.17
N LEU A 137 5.70 -0.18 13.33
CA LEU A 137 5.25 0.81 14.30
C LEU A 137 5.65 0.33 15.70
N HIS A 138 5.94 1.24 16.61
CA HIS A 138 6.17 0.86 18.01
C HIS A 138 4.91 0.20 18.58
N ARG A 139 5.06 -0.96 19.22
CA ARG A 139 3.94 -1.83 19.63
C ARG A 139 2.95 -1.17 20.59
N GLU A 140 3.38 -0.18 21.36
CA GLU A 140 2.54 0.54 22.31
C GLU A 140 1.81 1.75 21.69
N MET A 141 2.05 2.05 20.41
CA MET A 141 1.37 3.13 19.72
C MET A 141 -0.08 2.75 19.38
N GLY A 142 -1.01 3.61 19.77
CA GLY A 142 -2.44 3.42 19.56
C GLY A 142 -2.94 3.85 18.18
N ALA A 143 -4.26 3.80 17.99
CA ALA A 143 -4.95 4.06 16.72
C ALA A 143 -4.60 5.44 16.10
N GLY A 144 -4.32 6.47 16.90
CA GLY A 144 -3.88 7.78 16.41
C GLY A 144 -2.59 7.70 15.60
N CYS A 145 -1.60 6.91 16.07
CA CYS A 145 -0.33 6.73 15.37
C CYS A 145 -0.48 5.92 14.08
N PHE A 146 -1.48 5.03 13.97
CA PHE A 146 -1.82 4.36 12.71
C PHE A 146 -2.35 5.36 11.68
N MET A 147 -3.17 6.33 12.12
CA MET A 147 -3.65 7.42 11.25
C MET A 147 -2.48 8.27 10.77
N ASP A 148 -1.58 8.67 11.68
CA ASP A 148 -0.36 9.43 11.35
C ASP A 148 0.54 8.68 10.38
N LEU A 149 0.75 7.37 10.60
CA LEU A 149 1.50 6.51 9.69
C LEU A 149 0.82 6.45 8.31
N GLY A 150 -0.51 6.38 8.24
CA GLY A 150 -1.25 6.43 6.97
C GLY A 150 -0.97 7.71 6.17
N MET A 151 -0.86 8.87 6.84
CA MET A 151 -0.48 10.13 6.21
C MET A 151 0.96 10.09 5.67
N ALA A 152 1.90 9.53 6.44
CA ALA A 152 3.29 9.33 6.01
C ALA A 152 3.39 8.38 4.82
N LEU A 153 2.65 7.28 4.82
CA LEU A 153 2.57 6.34 3.70
C LEU A 153 2.02 6.99 2.43
N MET A 154 0.98 7.82 2.54
CA MET A 154 0.45 8.53 1.37
C MET A 154 1.46 9.53 0.82
N SER A 155 2.19 10.25 1.68
CA SER A 155 3.27 11.15 1.27
C SER A 155 4.39 10.39 0.57
N PHE A 156 4.76 9.20 1.07
CA PHE A 156 5.70 8.28 0.43
C PHE A 156 5.25 7.92 -0.98
N PHE A 157 3.98 7.48 -1.13
CA PHE A 157 3.46 7.03 -2.43
C PHE A 157 3.40 8.16 -3.46
N LEU A 158 3.04 9.38 -3.06
CA LEU A 158 2.99 10.52 -3.95
C LEU A 158 4.38 10.97 -4.39
N SER A 159 5.35 11.00 -3.46
CA SER A 159 6.73 11.34 -3.80
C SER A 159 7.38 10.30 -4.72
N ALA A 160 7.11 9.00 -4.51
CA ALA A 160 7.54 7.96 -5.44
C ALA A 160 6.92 8.15 -6.84
N GLN A 161 5.62 8.46 -6.89
CA GLN A 161 4.90 8.73 -8.15
C GLN A 161 5.47 9.96 -8.89
N GLU A 162 5.84 11.01 -8.17
CA GLU A 162 6.46 12.22 -8.72
C GLU A 162 7.77 11.91 -9.43
N LEU A 163 8.57 10.99 -8.87
CA LEU A 163 9.82 10.51 -9.46
C LEU A 163 9.61 9.44 -10.55
N GLY A 164 8.35 9.12 -10.89
CA GLY A 164 7.99 8.12 -11.90
C GLY A 164 8.09 6.68 -11.41
N TYR A 165 8.15 6.42 -10.10
CA TYR A 165 8.08 5.09 -9.53
C TYR A 165 6.64 4.67 -9.25
N GLY A 166 6.38 3.38 -9.43
CA GLY A 166 5.17 2.72 -8.97
C GLY A 166 5.35 2.18 -7.55
N THR A 167 4.25 2.12 -6.81
CA THR A 167 4.22 1.53 -5.47
C THR A 167 3.02 0.62 -5.28
N CYS A 168 3.16 -0.39 -4.41
CA CYS A 168 2.03 -1.16 -3.90
C CYS A 168 2.16 -1.35 -2.40
N GLY A 169 1.19 -0.82 -1.63
CA GLY A 169 1.07 -1.13 -0.21
C GLY A 169 0.54 -2.56 0.00
N ILE A 170 1.19 -3.32 0.88
CA ILE A 170 0.98 -4.75 1.09
C ILE A 170 0.55 -5.00 2.54
N GLY A 171 -0.74 -4.88 2.83
CA GLY A 171 -1.29 -5.20 4.15
C GLY A 171 -1.17 -6.68 4.51
N ALA A 172 -1.06 -7.57 3.51
CA ALA A 172 -0.95 -9.01 3.70
C ALA A 172 0.27 -9.45 4.53
N LEU A 173 1.33 -8.63 4.61
CA LEU A 173 2.49 -8.94 5.46
C LEU A 173 2.11 -9.04 6.93
N ALA A 174 1.13 -8.28 7.41
CA ALA A 174 0.66 -8.36 8.78
C ALA A 174 0.08 -9.72 9.18
N ASN A 175 -0.31 -10.56 8.21
CA ASN A 175 -0.78 -11.92 8.48
C ASN A 175 0.31 -12.82 9.10
N TYR A 176 1.57 -12.43 8.96
CA TYR A 176 2.75 -13.17 9.46
C TYR A 176 3.70 -12.21 10.20
N GLY A 177 3.14 -11.25 10.90
CA GLY A 177 3.90 -10.17 11.53
C GLY A 177 4.96 -10.64 12.52
N ARG A 178 4.68 -11.68 13.31
CA ARG A 178 5.64 -12.25 14.26
C ARG A 178 6.76 -13.01 13.56
N ALA A 179 6.43 -13.84 12.56
CA ALA A 179 7.44 -14.57 11.79
C ALA A 179 8.35 -13.61 11.02
N ILE A 180 7.79 -12.55 10.43
CA ILE A 180 8.57 -11.50 9.76
C ILE A 180 9.45 -10.74 10.75
N HIS A 181 8.93 -10.42 11.93
CA HIS A 181 9.70 -9.77 12.99
C HIS A 181 10.93 -10.61 13.38
N GLN A 182 10.76 -11.91 13.53
CA GLN A 182 11.85 -12.84 13.83
C GLN A 182 12.82 -12.98 12.67
N LEU A 183 12.30 -13.17 11.45
CA LEU A 183 13.11 -13.29 10.22
C LEU A 183 14.07 -12.11 10.04
N LEU A 184 13.58 -10.90 10.28
CA LEU A 184 14.31 -9.67 10.07
C LEU A 184 15.07 -9.20 11.32
N ALA A 185 15.02 -9.97 12.42
CA ALA A 185 15.62 -9.61 13.71
C ALA A 185 15.27 -8.16 14.12
N LEU A 186 14.01 -7.77 13.96
CA LEU A 186 13.54 -6.42 14.27
C LEU A 186 13.64 -6.12 15.77
N PRO A 187 13.82 -4.83 16.17
CA PRO A 187 13.78 -4.43 17.57
C PRO A 187 12.51 -4.89 18.26
N GLU A 188 12.61 -5.38 19.50
CA GLU A 188 11.51 -5.97 20.26
C GLU A 188 10.25 -5.07 20.33
N GLN A 189 10.46 -3.75 20.40
CA GLN A 189 9.38 -2.77 20.46
C GLN A 189 8.67 -2.53 19.12
N GLU A 190 9.15 -3.09 18.01
CA GLU A 190 8.53 -2.88 16.70
C GLU A 190 7.48 -3.95 16.38
N THR A 191 6.42 -3.53 15.71
CA THR A 191 5.35 -4.39 15.18
C THR A 191 5.25 -4.17 13.68
N VAL A 192 5.24 -5.25 12.91
CA VAL A 192 5.06 -5.21 11.44
C VAL A 192 3.65 -4.75 11.11
N ILE A 193 3.53 -3.68 10.33
CA ILE A 193 2.23 -3.12 9.94
C ILE A 193 1.89 -3.47 8.49
N CYS A 194 2.81 -3.26 7.57
CA CYS A 194 2.59 -3.57 6.15
C CYS A 194 3.93 -3.68 5.42
N GLY A 195 3.85 -4.04 4.13
CA GLY A 195 4.95 -3.90 3.20
C GLY A 195 4.67 -2.88 2.13
N ILE A 196 5.71 -2.49 1.39
CA ILE A 196 5.62 -1.68 0.18
C ILE A 196 6.53 -2.29 -0.87
N ALA A 197 5.99 -2.53 -2.07
CA ALA A 197 6.75 -2.76 -3.29
C ALA A 197 7.04 -1.41 -3.95
N LEU A 198 8.27 -1.19 -4.44
CA LEU A 198 8.69 0.05 -5.10
C LEU A 198 9.62 -0.27 -6.26
N GLY A 199 9.37 0.33 -7.42
CA GLY A 199 10.17 0.19 -8.63
C GLY A 199 9.59 0.94 -9.82
N ARG A 200 10.25 0.91 -10.98
CA ARG A 200 9.67 1.42 -12.22
C ARG A 200 8.48 0.54 -12.62
N PRO A 201 7.27 1.11 -12.85
CA PRO A 201 6.11 0.30 -13.22
C PRO A 201 6.26 -0.26 -14.64
N ASP A 202 5.99 -1.54 -14.82
CA ASP A 202 5.78 -2.10 -16.17
C ASP A 202 4.38 -1.71 -16.66
N MET A 203 4.31 -0.69 -17.50
CA MET A 203 3.06 -0.19 -18.05
C MET A 203 2.48 -1.07 -19.16
N THR A 204 3.22 -2.08 -19.62
CA THR A 204 2.72 -3.08 -20.59
C THR A 204 1.94 -4.18 -19.91
N ALA A 205 2.17 -4.39 -18.61
CA ALA A 205 1.47 -5.38 -17.83
C ALA A 205 0.02 -4.96 -17.55
N ALA A 206 -0.94 -5.81 -17.93
CA ALA A 206 -2.37 -5.55 -17.79
C ALA A 206 -2.79 -5.20 -16.34
N VAL A 207 -2.11 -5.79 -15.34
CA VAL A 207 -2.35 -5.54 -13.92
C VAL A 207 -2.09 -4.08 -13.52
N ASN A 208 -1.30 -3.32 -14.25
CA ASN A 208 -1.04 -1.91 -14.02
C ASN A 208 -1.97 -0.99 -14.82
N GLY A 209 -2.76 -1.55 -15.76
CA GLY A 209 -3.66 -0.80 -16.63
C GLY A 209 -5.02 -0.44 -16.02
N PHE A 210 -5.49 -1.16 -14.99
CA PHE A 210 -6.80 -0.91 -14.42
C PHE A 210 -6.77 0.09 -13.24
N ARG A 211 -7.94 0.68 -12.97
CA ARG A 211 -8.14 1.58 -11.82
C ARG A 211 -9.36 1.13 -11.03
N THR A 212 -9.27 1.19 -9.71
CA THR A 212 -10.40 0.95 -8.82
C THR A 212 -11.25 2.22 -8.69
N ALA A 213 -12.58 2.07 -8.68
CA ALA A 213 -13.50 3.18 -8.41
C ALA A 213 -13.28 3.77 -7.00
N ARG A 214 -13.70 4.99 -6.84
CA ARG A 214 -13.78 5.69 -5.55
C ARG A 214 -15.22 6.12 -5.30
N ALA A 215 -15.62 6.10 -4.05
CA ALA A 215 -16.91 6.64 -3.65
C ALA A 215 -16.96 8.15 -3.93
N PRO A 216 -18.09 8.68 -4.42
CA PRO A 216 -18.29 10.11 -4.53
C PRO A 216 -18.32 10.77 -3.16
N ALA A 217 -18.08 12.09 -3.11
CA ALA A 217 -17.94 12.82 -1.83
C ALA A 217 -19.17 12.69 -0.93
N GLU A 218 -20.34 12.64 -1.53
CA GLU A 218 -21.65 12.56 -0.86
C GLU A 218 -21.83 11.27 -0.06
N GLU A 219 -21.10 10.20 -0.39
CA GLU A 219 -21.17 8.93 0.35
C GLU A 219 -20.35 8.93 1.65
N TYR A 220 -19.41 9.87 1.83
CA TYR A 220 -18.52 9.88 3.00
C TYR A 220 -18.34 11.26 3.63
N SER A 221 -19.16 12.25 3.23
CA SER A 221 -19.17 13.58 3.82
C SER A 221 -20.59 14.07 4.08
N THR A 222 -20.72 14.88 5.13
CA THR A 222 -21.95 15.62 5.42
C THR A 222 -21.59 17.10 5.49
N LEU A 223 -22.28 17.92 4.72
CA LEU A 223 -22.05 19.35 4.65
C LEU A 223 -23.01 20.08 5.58
N HIS A 224 -22.50 20.90 6.48
CA HIS A 224 -23.29 21.71 7.41
C HIS A 224 -23.01 23.20 7.19
N GLY A 225 -24.10 24.00 7.13
CA GLY A 225 -24.02 25.46 7.01
C GLY A 225 -23.70 25.97 5.59
N PHE A 226 -23.60 25.08 4.60
CA PHE A 226 -23.50 25.46 3.19
C PHE A 226 -24.92 25.69 2.65
N THR A 227 -25.13 26.78 1.93
CA THR A 227 -26.34 27.01 1.14
C THR A 227 -25.99 26.71 -0.31
N ASP A 228 -26.89 26.05 -1.04
CA ASP A 228 -26.79 25.84 -2.51
C ASP A 228 -26.88 27.20 -3.22
N ARG A 229 -25.98 28.13 -2.92
CA ARG A 229 -25.73 29.23 -3.83
C ARG A 229 -24.86 28.65 -4.93
N GLU A 230 -25.48 28.39 -6.05
CA GLU A 230 -24.76 28.27 -7.31
C GLU A 230 -23.79 29.46 -7.37
N ASP A 231 -22.48 29.20 -7.21
CA ASP A 231 -21.46 30.16 -7.53
C ASP A 231 -21.52 30.37 -9.04
N GLY A 232 -22.44 31.26 -9.43
CA GLY A 232 -22.48 31.82 -10.77
C GLY A 232 -21.23 32.67 -10.96
N ILE A 233 -20.22 32.09 -11.63
CA ILE A 233 -19.19 32.82 -12.40
C ILE A 233 -19.11 32.20 -13.79
#